data_b41a54c4c009ea351d2e2692a188a238
#
_entry.id   b41a54c4c009ea351d2e2692a188a238
#
_cell.length_a   1.000
_cell.length_b   1.000
_cell.length_c   1.000
_cell.angle_alpha   90.00
_cell.angle_beta   90.00
_cell.angle_gamma   90.00
#
_symmetry.space_group_name_H-M   'P 1'
#
loop_
_entity.id
_entity.type
_entity.pdbx_description
1 polymer ?
#
loop_
_entity_poly.entity_id
_entity_poly.type
_entity_poly.pdbx_seq_one_letter_code
_entity_poly.pdbx_strand_id
1 'polypeptide(L)'
;MSIKIEKKITRYAVQKPEEAVAKTAPVSTEKAEIKAAALAVASKPVEKIIAEKRPKAEVIRMHEKLERPDMLIGSTYKVKTPVSDHAMYITINDILLNEGTPYEQRRPFEIFINSKNLDHFQWIVALTRIISAVFRKGGDVTFLVEELKAVFDPRGGYWKPGGHFMPSLIAEIGEVIEKHLIMIGLMHKDELDEHQKKLVAEKRAEFEAAAKQTDAFAESKFPAGAQLCAKCSIAAVVMMDGCMTCLNCGDSKCG
;
A
#
# COMPACT_ATOMS: atom_id res chain seq x y z
N MET A 1 -18.48 37.59 14.83
CA MET A 1 -17.51 38.72 14.89
C MET A 1 -16.21 38.25 14.28
N SER A 2 -15.77 38.85 13.20
CA SER A 2 -14.49 38.51 12.57
C SER A 2 -13.41 39.47 13.13
N ILE A 3 -12.35 38.90 13.70
CA ILE A 3 -11.23 39.66 14.22
C ILE A 3 -10.26 39.90 13.06
N LYS A 4 -10.03 41.18 12.72
CA LYS A 4 -9.08 41.58 11.67
C LYS A 4 -7.68 41.69 12.29
N ILE A 5 -6.76 40.85 11.83
CA ILE A 5 -5.36 40.86 12.28
C ILE A 5 -4.57 41.86 11.41
N GLU A 6 -4.14 42.98 11.99
CA GLU A 6 -3.44 44.06 11.28
C GLU A 6 -1.90 43.96 11.33
N LYS A 7 -1.34 43.03 12.13
CA LYS A 7 0.10 42.85 12.27
C LYS A 7 0.58 41.51 11.72
N LYS A 8 1.68 41.57 10.97
CA LYS A 8 2.34 40.38 10.41
C LYS A 8 2.90 39.51 11.55
N ILE A 9 2.52 38.23 11.61
CA ILE A 9 3.05 37.29 12.60
C ILE A 9 4.51 37.00 12.24
N THR A 10 5.44 37.37 13.12
CA THR A 10 6.88 37.21 12.92
C THR A 10 7.49 36.00 13.62
N ARG A 11 6.80 35.43 14.61
CA ARG A 11 7.20 34.17 15.32
C ARG A 11 5.98 33.46 15.91
N TYR A 12 6.03 32.15 15.93
CA TYR A 12 5.14 31.32 16.73
C TYR A 12 5.95 30.26 17.47
N ALA A 13 5.52 29.90 18.69
CA ALA A 13 6.10 28.77 19.44
C ALA A 13 4.96 27.91 19.95
N VAL A 14 5.10 26.59 19.80
CA VAL A 14 4.16 25.62 20.34
C VAL A 14 4.62 25.28 21.76
N GLN A 15 3.81 25.65 22.78
CA GLN A 15 4.02 25.20 24.15
C GLN A 15 3.52 23.76 24.27
N LYS A 16 4.41 22.83 24.66
CA LYS A 16 4.01 21.51 25.11
C LYS A 16 3.45 21.61 26.54
N PRO A 17 2.39 20.85 26.89
CA PRO A 17 1.95 20.80 28.29
C PRO A 17 3.03 20.14 29.15
N GLU A 18 3.48 20.85 30.19
CA GLU A 18 4.38 20.33 31.23
C GLU A 18 3.62 19.31 32.09
N GLU A 19 4.17 18.11 32.15
CA GLU A 19 3.77 17.13 33.16
C GLU A 19 4.23 17.61 34.54
N ALA A 20 3.28 17.70 35.46
CA ALA A 20 3.50 18.08 36.85
C ALA A 20 4.33 17.01 37.59
N VAL A 21 5.60 17.32 37.89
CA VAL A 21 6.43 16.53 38.78
C VAL A 21 6.20 17.03 40.21
N ALA A 22 5.71 16.14 41.05
CA ALA A 22 5.49 16.38 42.48
C ALA A 22 6.82 16.57 43.21
N LYS A 23 6.88 17.67 43.99
CA LYS A 23 7.96 18.00 44.92
C LYS A 23 7.92 17.07 46.15
N THR A 24 9.05 16.44 46.49
CA THR A 24 9.36 16.08 47.87
C THR A 24 10.77 16.57 48.20
N ALA A 25 10.87 17.25 49.31
CA ALA A 25 12.05 17.94 49.85
C ALA A 25 12.93 17.00 50.74
N PRO A 26 14.08 17.49 51.28
CA PRO A 26 15.31 16.74 51.37
C PRO A 26 15.62 16.16 52.79
N VAL A 27 16.50 15.21 52.86
CA VAL A 27 17.16 14.82 54.11
C VAL A 27 18.67 14.88 53.92
N SER A 28 19.29 15.55 54.87
CA SER A 28 20.70 15.91 55.05
C SER A 28 21.60 14.79 55.58
N THR A 29 22.91 15.10 55.47
CA THR A 29 24.09 14.61 56.24
C THR A 29 24.62 13.23 55.83
N GLU A 30 25.92 12.95 55.75
CA GLU A 30 27.14 13.47 56.42
C GLU A 30 28.41 13.02 55.67
N LYS A 31 29.47 13.74 55.93
CA LYS A 31 30.85 13.62 55.47
C LYS A 31 31.52 12.25 55.71
N ALA A 32 32.43 11.87 54.82
CA ALA A 32 33.74 11.33 55.21
C ALA A 32 34.77 11.51 54.10
N GLU A 33 35.79 12.25 54.39
CA GLU A 33 37.05 12.43 53.66
C GLU A 33 37.87 11.12 53.65
N ILE A 34 38.50 10.79 52.54
CA ILE A 34 39.79 10.11 52.53
C ILE A 34 40.69 10.72 51.47
N LYS A 35 41.85 11.18 51.95
CA LYS A 35 42.96 11.84 51.27
C LYS A 35 43.81 10.88 50.44
N ALA A 36 44.25 11.39 49.32
CA ALA A 36 45.61 11.35 48.75
C ALA A 36 46.28 10.00 48.40
N ALA A 37 46.63 9.86 47.15
CA ALA A 37 48.00 9.63 46.72
C ALA A 37 48.18 9.99 45.24
N ALA A 38 49.02 10.96 44.96
CA ALA A 38 49.48 11.37 43.65
C ALA A 38 50.38 10.29 43.04
N LEU A 39 50.25 10.05 41.73
CA LEU A 39 51.40 9.79 40.88
C LEU A 39 51.14 10.35 39.50
N ALA A 40 51.98 11.26 39.11
CA ALA A 40 52.04 11.91 37.83
C ALA A 40 52.38 10.90 36.71
N VAL A 41 51.58 10.83 35.69
CA VAL A 41 51.99 10.32 34.37
C VAL A 41 51.58 11.32 33.32
N ALA A 42 52.57 11.70 32.56
CA ALA A 42 52.63 12.73 31.54
C ALA A 42 51.39 12.93 30.68
N SER A 43 51.03 14.20 30.60
CA SER A 43 50.12 14.79 29.60
C SER A 43 50.57 14.49 28.18
N LYS A 44 49.77 13.73 27.43
CA LYS A 44 49.72 13.85 25.97
C LYS A 44 48.52 14.75 25.62
N PRO A 45 48.64 15.70 24.68
CA PRO A 45 47.54 16.54 24.27
C PRO A 45 46.49 15.65 23.58
N VAL A 46 45.29 15.66 24.15
CA VAL A 46 44.12 15.08 23.48
C VAL A 46 43.88 15.89 22.22
N GLU A 47 44.32 15.39 21.09
CA GLU A 47 43.87 15.88 19.80
C GLU A 47 42.35 15.97 19.84
N LYS A 48 41.83 17.18 19.65
CA LYS A 48 40.42 17.43 19.34
C LYS A 48 40.07 16.55 18.13
N ILE A 49 39.43 15.44 18.35
CA ILE A 49 38.71 14.71 17.32
C ILE A 49 37.64 15.69 16.87
N ILE A 50 37.92 16.38 15.78
CA ILE A 50 36.94 17.17 15.04
C ILE A 50 35.88 16.13 14.66
N ALA A 51 34.75 16.17 15.36
CA ALA A 51 33.57 15.45 14.92
C ALA A 51 33.23 16.03 13.53
N GLU A 52 33.73 15.38 12.48
CA GLU A 52 33.25 15.61 11.13
C GLU A 52 31.72 15.51 11.21
N LYS A 53 31.07 16.65 11.02
CA LYS A 53 29.63 16.70 10.77
C LYS A 53 29.42 15.85 9.51
N ARG A 54 29.11 14.56 9.69
CA ARG A 54 28.64 13.74 8.58
C ARG A 54 27.52 14.53 7.93
N PRO A 55 27.61 14.81 6.62
CA PRO A 55 26.54 15.50 5.93
C PRO A 55 25.26 14.72 6.22
N LYS A 56 24.24 15.41 6.71
CA LYS A 56 22.92 14.78 6.89
C LYS A 56 22.54 14.26 5.53
N ALA A 57 22.43 12.95 5.38
CA ALA A 57 22.01 12.32 4.13
C ALA A 57 20.67 12.94 3.74
N GLU A 58 20.66 13.64 2.62
CA GLU A 58 19.44 14.21 2.07
C GLU A 58 18.57 13.05 1.55
N VAL A 59 17.40 12.84 2.18
CA VAL A 59 16.48 11.78 1.78
C VAL A 59 15.78 12.21 0.49
N ILE A 60 16.10 11.54 -0.60
CA ILE A 60 15.49 11.78 -1.90
C ILE A 60 14.07 11.22 -1.88
N ARG A 61 13.10 12.07 -2.18
CA ARG A 61 11.69 11.69 -2.36
C ARG A 61 11.32 11.74 -3.83
N MET A 62 10.36 10.91 -4.23
CA MET A 62 9.83 10.93 -5.58
C MET A 62 9.22 12.30 -5.90
N HIS A 63 9.64 12.90 -7.01
CA HIS A 63 9.11 14.16 -7.54
C HIS A 63 9.34 14.23 -9.06
N GLU A 64 8.56 15.07 -9.75
CA GLU A 64 8.50 15.17 -11.22
C GLU A 64 9.83 15.54 -11.91
N LYS A 65 10.75 16.20 -11.21
CA LYS A 65 12.07 16.61 -11.74
C LYS A 65 13.13 15.52 -11.59
N LEU A 66 12.78 14.35 -11.04
CA LEU A 66 13.73 13.25 -10.91
C LEU A 66 14.05 12.72 -12.31
N GLU A 67 15.32 12.74 -12.68
CA GLU A 67 15.76 12.20 -13.95
C GLU A 67 15.58 10.68 -13.99
N ARG A 68 15.20 10.17 -15.16
CA ARG A 68 15.07 8.73 -15.38
C ARG A 68 16.45 8.10 -15.40
N PRO A 69 16.75 7.12 -14.52
CA PRO A 69 17.97 6.36 -14.59
C PRO A 69 18.07 5.54 -15.90
N ASP A 70 19.28 5.21 -16.32
CA ASP A 70 19.50 4.35 -17.49
C ASP A 70 18.88 2.96 -17.30
N MET A 71 18.89 2.44 -16.06
CA MET A 71 18.32 1.14 -15.69
C MET A 71 17.25 1.29 -14.61
N LEU A 72 16.12 0.62 -14.81
CA LEU A 72 15.00 0.51 -13.86
C LEU A 72 14.71 -0.96 -13.56
N ILE A 73 14.16 -1.24 -12.40
CA ILE A 73 13.70 -2.58 -12.02
C ILE A 73 12.29 -2.77 -12.54
N GLY A 74 12.08 -3.69 -13.50
CA GLY A 74 10.77 -3.88 -14.12
C GLY A 74 10.11 -5.21 -13.76
N SER A 75 8.78 -5.19 -13.70
CA SER A 75 7.93 -6.38 -13.62
C SER A 75 6.95 -6.39 -14.78
N THR A 76 6.85 -7.53 -15.50
CA THR A 76 5.91 -7.67 -16.61
C THR A 76 4.82 -8.66 -16.26
N TYR A 77 3.57 -8.22 -16.39
CA TYR A 77 2.37 -8.99 -16.11
C TYR A 77 1.69 -9.38 -17.42
N LYS A 78 1.38 -10.67 -17.56
CA LYS A 78 0.58 -11.17 -18.68
C LYS A 78 -0.90 -11.19 -18.29
N VAL A 79 -1.72 -10.44 -19.01
CA VAL A 79 -3.16 -10.38 -18.85
C VAL A 79 -3.82 -11.01 -20.07
N LYS A 80 -4.64 -12.03 -19.87
CA LYS A 80 -5.45 -12.63 -20.92
C LYS A 80 -6.93 -12.52 -20.54
N THR A 81 -7.67 -11.76 -21.30
CA THR A 81 -9.09 -11.53 -21.09
C THR A 81 -9.93 -12.37 -22.04
N PRO A 82 -11.15 -12.75 -21.67
CA PRO A 82 -12.07 -13.43 -22.59
C PRO A 82 -12.53 -12.54 -23.77
N VAL A 83 -12.42 -11.22 -23.64
CA VAL A 83 -12.84 -10.24 -24.67
C VAL A 83 -11.78 -9.96 -25.71
N SER A 84 -10.59 -10.54 -25.61
CA SER A 84 -9.50 -10.38 -26.58
C SER A 84 -8.82 -11.68 -26.89
N ASP A 85 -8.61 -11.98 -28.19
CA ASP A 85 -7.89 -13.16 -28.64
C ASP A 85 -6.40 -13.10 -28.24
N HIS A 86 -5.87 -11.90 -28.05
CA HIS A 86 -4.46 -11.66 -27.74
C HIS A 86 -4.27 -11.28 -26.29
N ALA A 87 -3.22 -11.83 -25.66
CA ALA A 87 -2.80 -11.40 -24.34
C ALA A 87 -2.22 -9.98 -24.39
N MET A 88 -2.45 -9.24 -23.33
CA MET A 88 -1.86 -7.94 -23.06
C MET A 88 -0.70 -8.12 -22.08
N TYR A 89 0.39 -7.42 -22.28
CA TYR A 89 1.54 -7.41 -21.40
C TYR A 89 1.69 -6.01 -20.81
N ILE A 90 1.59 -5.94 -19.49
CA ILE A 90 1.72 -4.70 -18.71
C ILE A 90 3.07 -4.74 -18.02
N THR A 91 3.96 -3.82 -18.37
CA THR A 91 5.27 -3.67 -17.73
C THR A 91 5.27 -2.43 -16.86
N ILE A 92 5.58 -2.60 -15.59
CA ILE A 92 5.75 -1.51 -14.64
C ILE A 92 7.21 -1.50 -14.21
N ASN A 93 7.87 -0.37 -14.42
CA ASN A 93 9.26 -0.16 -14.05
C ASN A 93 9.33 0.75 -12.83
N ASP A 94 10.15 0.36 -11.87
CA ASP A 94 10.32 1.03 -10.60
C ASP A 94 11.71 1.65 -10.50
N ILE A 95 11.76 2.77 -9.80
CA ILE A 95 12.99 3.39 -9.34
C ILE A 95 13.23 3.01 -7.87
N LEU A 96 14.49 2.73 -7.55
CA LEU A 96 14.94 2.53 -6.18
C LEU A 96 15.52 3.85 -5.67
N LEU A 97 14.87 4.43 -4.67
CA LEU A 97 15.29 5.67 -4.03
C LEU A 97 16.10 5.35 -2.77
N ASN A 98 17.15 6.13 -2.50
CA ASN A 98 17.99 6.02 -1.30
C ASN A 98 18.60 4.62 -1.10
N GLU A 99 19.05 4.00 -2.17
CA GLU A 99 19.64 2.66 -2.17
C GLU A 99 20.72 2.49 -1.08
N GLY A 100 20.67 1.37 -0.35
CA GLY A 100 21.62 1.04 0.72
C GLY A 100 21.47 1.89 1.98
N THR A 101 20.42 2.66 2.13
CA THR A 101 20.13 3.45 3.33
C THR A 101 18.91 2.90 4.07
N PRO A 102 18.70 3.27 5.37
CA PRO A 102 17.46 2.93 6.09
C PRO A 102 16.19 3.54 5.47
N TYR A 103 16.34 4.45 4.52
CA TYR A 103 15.24 5.13 3.82
C TYR A 103 15.06 4.62 2.40
N GLU A 104 15.60 3.44 2.09
CA GLU A 104 15.41 2.80 0.81
C GLU A 104 13.94 2.58 0.52
N GLN A 105 13.48 3.05 -0.64
CA GLN A 105 12.11 2.92 -1.06
C GLN A 105 12.02 2.63 -2.55
N ARG A 106 11.33 1.56 -2.90
CA ARG A 106 10.98 1.23 -4.28
C ARG A 106 9.68 1.93 -4.66
N ARG A 107 9.69 2.66 -5.78
CA ARG A 107 8.54 3.46 -6.26
C ARG A 107 8.29 3.19 -7.73
N PRO A 108 7.03 3.08 -8.19
CA PRO A 108 6.73 2.94 -9.60
C PRO A 108 7.12 4.25 -10.31
N PHE A 109 7.72 4.12 -11.49
CA PHE A 109 8.20 5.24 -12.29
C PHE A 109 7.48 5.37 -13.61
N GLU A 110 7.29 4.25 -14.30
CA GLU A 110 6.66 4.22 -15.63
C GLU A 110 5.89 2.91 -15.86
N ILE A 111 4.87 2.97 -16.71
CA ILE A 111 4.08 1.82 -17.12
C ILE A 111 3.97 1.77 -18.65
N PHE A 112 4.10 0.57 -19.20
CA PHE A 112 3.91 0.29 -20.62
C PHE A 112 2.91 -0.85 -20.79
N ILE A 113 2.07 -0.73 -21.81
CA ILE A 113 1.11 -1.77 -22.17
C ILE A 113 1.37 -2.17 -23.61
N ASN A 114 1.66 -3.45 -23.81
CA ASN A 114 1.91 -4.04 -25.10
C ASN A 114 0.85 -5.09 -25.43
N SER A 115 0.19 -4.96 -26.59
CA SER A 115 -0.79 -5.92 -27.07
C SER A 115 -0.69 -6.01 -28.60
N LYS A 116 -1.03 -7.17 -29.15
CA LYS A 116 -1.22 -7.34 -30.60
C LYS A 116 -2.56 -6.79 -31.07
N ASN A 117 -3.49 -6.56 -30.15
CA ASN A 117 -4.74 -5.89 -30.48
C ASN A 117 -4.47 -4.38 -30.62
N LEU A 118 -4.66 -3.87 -31.83
CA LEU A 118 -4.46 -2.45 -32.15
C LEU A 118 -5.69 -1.61 -31.93
N ASP A 119 -6.84 -2.23 -31.62
CA ASP A 119 -8.06 -1.50 -31.29
C ASP A 119 -7.80 -0.62 -30.07
N HIS A 120 -8.12 0.66 -30.20
CA HIS A 120 -7.92 1.66 -29.14
C HIS A 120 -6.46 1.90 -28.71
N PHE A 121 -5.47 1.47 -29.50
CA PHE A 121 -4.04 1.57 -29.16
C PHE A 121 -3.64 2.99 -28.72
N GLN A 122 -4.08 4.03 -29.43
CA GLN A 122 -3.78 5.42 -29.07
C GLN A 122 -4.33 5.83 -27.70
N TRP A 123 -5.49 5.32 -27.30
CA TRP A 123 -6.06 5.57 -25.97
C TRP A 123 -5.26 4.84 -24.87
N ILE A 124 -4.84 3.62 -25.15
CA ILE A 124 -3.98 2.85 -24.25
C ILE A 124 -2.64 3.59 -24.03
N VAL A 125 -2.02 4.07 -25.11
CA VAL A 125 -0.77 4.86 -25.00
C VAL A 125 -1.00 6.15 -24.23
N ALA A 126 -2.09 6.88 -24.47
CA ALA A 126 -2.42 8.09 -23.72
C ALA A 126 -2.59 7.79 -22.22
N LEU A 127 -3.31 6.72 -21.88
CA LEU A 127 -3.53 6.28 -20.50
C LEU A 127 -2.21 5.94 -19.81
N THR A 128 -1.34 5.14 -20.44
CA THR A 128 -0.04 4.77 -19.86
C THR A 128 0.86 5.98 -19.64
N ARG A 129 0.83 6.97 -20.52
CA ARG A 129 1.56 8.24 -20.34
C ARG A 129 1.05 9.03 -19.14
N ILE A 130 -0.29 9.11 -18.98
CA ILE A 130 -0.90 9.80 -17.83
C ILE A 130 -0.55 9.09 -16.53
N ILE A 131 -0.71 7.76 -16.47
CA ILE A 131 -0.36 6.97 -15.27
C ILE A 131 1.13 7.15 -14.93
N SER A 132 2.02 7.07 -15.93
CA SER A 132 3.46 7.30 -15.72
C SER A 132 3.77 8.70 -15.21
N ALA A 133 3.03 9.72 -15.65
CA ALA A 133 3.17 11.08 -15.16
C ALA A 133 2.73 11.20 -13.68
N VAL A 134 1.65 10.51 -13.30
CA VAL A 134 1.19 10.45 -11.90
C VAL A 134 2.22 9.73 -11.03
N PHE A 135 2.80 8.62 -11.47
CA PHE A 135 3.86 7.92 -10.73
C PHE A 135 5.05 8.84 -10.46
N ARG A 136 5.52 9.57 -11.49
CA ARG A 136 6.65 10.50 -11.37
C ARG A 136 6.36 11.73 -10.52
N LYS A 137 5.10 12.17 -10.45
CA LYS A 137 4.73 13.29 -9.57
C LYS A 137 5.01 12.98 -8.09
N GLY A 138 4.96 11.72 -7.71
CA GLY A 138 5.19 11.26 -6.35
C GLY A 138 3.98 11.46 -5.44
N GLY A 139 4.20 11.29 -4.13
CA GLY A 139 3.11 11.28 -3.16
C GLY A 139 2.36 9.94 -3.13
N ASP A 140 1.11 9.97 -2.72
CA ASP A 140 0.24 8.81 -2.76
C ASP A 140 -0.26 8.57 -4.18
N VAL A 141 -0.05 7.37 -4.69
CA VAL A 141 -0.48 6.91 -6.02
C VAL A 141 -1.53 5.80 -5.93
N THR A 142 -1.93 5.41 -4.74
CA THR A 142 -2.87 4.30 -4.50
C THR A 142 -4.27 4.61 -5.02
N PHE A 143 -4.67 5.88 -5.02
CA PHE A 143 -5.96 6.33 -5.56
C PHE A 143 -6.17 5.92 -7.03
N LEU A 144 -5.10 5.79 -7.82
CA LEU A 144 -5.20 5.33 -9.22
C LEU A 144 -5.86 3.95 -9.33
N VAL A 145 -5.67 3.10 -8.34
CA VAL A 145 -6.24 1.75 -8.33
C VAL A 145 -7.76 1.85 -8.23
N GLU A 146 -8.26 2.68 -7.33
CA GLU A 146 -9.70 2.88 -7.12
C GLU A 146 -10.35 3.48 -8.37
N GLU A 147 -9.75 4.54 -8.93
CA GLU A 147 -10.25 5.21 -10.12
C GLU A 147 -10.30 4.28 -11.34
N LEU A 148 -9.26 3.49 -11.58
CA LEU A 148 -9.24 2.55 -12.69
C LEU A 148 -10.21 1.40 -12.49
N LYS A 149 -10.36 0.88 -11.26
CA LYS A 149 -11.30 -0.20 -10.94
C LYS A 149 -12.77 0.24 -11.04
N ALA A 150 -13.06 1.52 -10.86
CA ALA A 150 -14.39 2.08 -10.99
C ALA A 150 -14.87 2.16 -12.44
N VAL A 151 -13.98 2.01 -13.43
CA VAL A 151 -14.35 2.07 -14.84
C VAL A 151 -15.09 0.82 -15.28
N PHE A 152 -16.28 0.97 -15.84
CA PHE A 152 -17.07 -0.12 -16.41
C PHE A 152 -17.13 -0.04 -17.95
N ASP A 153 -17.28 -1.19 -18.61
CA ASP A 153 -17.54 -1.25 -20.05
C ASP A 153 -19.06 -1.24 -20.28
N PRO A 154 -19.60 -0.29 -21.10
CA PRO A 154 -21.03 -0.26 -21.43
C PRO A 154 -21.54 -1.55 -22.08
N ARG A 155 -20.69 -2.33 -22.73
CA ARG A 155 -21.01 -3.63 -23.32
C ARG A 155 -21.08 -4.78 -22.31
N GLY A 156 -20.77 -4.50 -21.04
CA GLY A 156 -20.68 -5.44 -19.95
C GLY A 156 -19.26 -5.86 -19.64
N GLY A 157 -19.04 -6.31 -18.40
CA GLY A 157 -17.77 -6.87 -17.95
C GLY A 157 -17.63 -8.35 -18.32
N TYR A 158 -16.65 -9.01 -17.72
CA TYR A 158 -16.40 -10.43 -17.94
C TYR A 158 -15.95 -11.13 -16.65
N TRP A 159 -16.12 -12.43 -16.64
CA TRP A 159 -15.69 -13.27 -15.54
C TRP A 159 -14.29 -13.82 -15.78
N LYS A 160 -13.45 -13.73 -14.78
CA LYS A 160 -12.13 -14.36 -14.75
C LYS A 160 -12.23 -15.76 -14.12
N PRO A 161 -11.28 -16.66 -14.41
CA PRO A 161 -11.17 -17.93 -13.68
C PRO A 161 -11.12 -17.68 -12.17
N GLY A 162 -11.88 -18.49 -11.41
CA GLY A 162 -12.04 -18.34 -9.97
C GLY A 162 -13.21 -17.45 -9.54
N GLY A 163 -14.13 -17.10 -10.47
CA GLY A 163 -15.37 -16.40 -10.14
C GLY A 163 -15.20 -14.91 -9.83
N HIS A 164 -14.11 -14.30 -10.27
CA HIS A 164 -13.87 -12.87 -10.11
C HIS A 164 -14.41 -12.10 -11.31
N PHE A 165 -15.34 -11.17 -11.06
CA PHE A 165 -15.92 -10.31 -12.09
C PHE A 165 -15.05 -9.08 -12.35
N MET A 166 -14.75 -8.83 -13.62
CA MET A 166 -14.06 -7.62 -14.09
C MET A 166 -15.06 -6.72 -14.83
N PRO A 167 -15.30 -5.50 -14.34
CA PRO A 167 -16.23 -4.59 -14.98
C PRO A 167 -15.72 -4.05 -16.32
N SER A 168 -14.40 -4.01 -16.54
CA SER A 168 -13.79 -3.57 -17.79
C SER A 168 -12.33 -4.00 -17.90
N LEU A 169 -11.76 -3.86 -19.11
CA LEU A 169 -10.33 -4.03 -19.35
C LEU A 169 -9.49 -3.00 -18.55
N ILE A 170 -10.01 -1.79 -18.37
CA ILE A 170 -9.35 -0.74 -17.59
C ILE A 170 -9.31 -1.11 -16.12
N ALA A 171 -10.39 -1.68 -15.59
CA ALA A 171 -10.42 -2.19 -14.22
C ALA A 171 -9.39 -3.32 -14.01
N GLU A 172 -9.16 -4.17 -15.03
CA GLU A 172 -8.13 -5.21 -14.95
C GLU A 172 -6.70 -4.61 -14.96
N ILE A 173 -6.46 -3.51 -15.67
CA ILE A 173 -5.21 -2.75 -15.55
C ILE A 173 -5.04 -2.21 -14.12
N GLY A 174 -6.12 -1.68 -13.53
CA GLY A 174 -6.14 -1.24 -12.13
C GLY A 174 -5.78 -2.36 -11.16
N GLU A 175 -6.31 -3.56 -11.37
CA GLU A 175 -5.95 -4.75 -10.55
C GLU A 175 -4.47 -5.13 -10.67
N VAL A 176 -3.87 -5.01 -11.85
CA VAL A 176 -2.44 -5.26 -12.05
C VAL A 176 -1.60 -4.23 -11.30
N ILE A 177 -1.98 -2.95 -11.36
CA ILE A 177 -1.29 -1.88 -10.62
C ILE A 177 -1.42 -2.13 -9.11
N GLU A 178 -2.60 -2.50 -8.61
CA GLU A 178 -2.80 -2.86 -7.20
C GLU A 178 -1.85 -3.98 -6.76
N LYS A 179 -1.81 -5.07 -7.51
CA LYS A 179 -0.90 -6.20 -7.21
C LYS A 179 0.56 -5.76 -7.17
N HIS A 180 0.94 -4.87 -8.08
CA HIS A 180 2.29 -4.33 -8.13
C HIS A 180 2.59 -3.44 -6.93
N LEU A 181 1.70 -2.51 -6.56
CA LEU A 181 1.86 -1.63 -5.40
C LEU A 181 1.93 -2.42 -4.08
N ILE A 182 1.14 -3.49 -3.95
CA ILE A 182 1.22 -4.42 -2.81
C ILE A 182 2.58 -5.12 -2.79
N MET A 183 3.06 -5.62 -3.94
CA MET A 183 4.35 -6.31 -4.05
C MET A 183 5.53 -5.43 -3.63
N ILE A 184 5.51 -4.14 -3.97
CA ILE A 184 6.57 -3.19 -3.60
C ILE A 184 6.36 -2.53 -2.23
N GLY A 185 5.31 -2.90 -1.50
CA GLY A 185 5.04 -2.43 -0.14
C GLY A 185 4.46 -1.01 -0.04
N LEU A 186 3.95 -0.45 -1.15
CA LEU A 186 3.29 0.86 -1.15
C LEU A 186 1.80 0.80 -0.82
N MET A 187 1.20 -0.35 -0.95
CA MET A 187 -0.20 -0.59 -0.63
C MET A 187 -0.31 -1.84 0.24
N HIS A 188 -1.12 -1.77 1.25
CA HIS A 188 -1.43 -2.93 2.07
C HIS A 188 -2.71 -3.58 1.53
N LYS A 189 -2.70 -4.90 1.46
CA LYS A 189 -3.94 -5.62 1.23
C LYS A 189 -4.73 -5.54 2.54
N ASP A 190 -6.00 -5.17 2.44
CA ASP A 190 -6.92 -5.29 3.58
C ASP A 190 -7.00 -6.77 3.96
N GLU A 191 -6.16 -7.18 4.88
CA GLU A 191 -6.25 -8.52 5.45
C GLU A 191 -7.42 -8.53 6.42
N LEU A 192 -8.24 -9.57 6.29
CA LEU A 192 -9.27 -9.86 7.28
C LEU A 192 -8.63 -9.96 8.67
N ASP A 193 -9.21 -9.32 9.65
CA ASP A 193 -8.86 -9.50 11.05
C ASP A 193 -8.89 -11.00 11.42
N GLU A 194 -8.08 -11.43 12.36
CA GLU A 194 -8.00 -12.85 12.77
C GLU A 194 -9.37 -13.41 13.19
N HIS A 195 -10.19 -12.56 13.82
CA HIS A 195 -11.55 -12.92 14.18
C HIS A 195 -12.43 -13.14 12.93
N GLN A 196 -12.32 -12.26 11.95
CA GLN A 196 -13.04 -12.38 10.68
C GLN A 196 -12.55 -13.60 9.88
N LYS A 197 -11.24 -13.87 9.87
CA LYS A 197 -10.67 -15.08 9.23
C LYS A 197 -11.26 -16.35 9.85
N LYS A 198 -11.36 -16.42 11.18
CA LYS A 198 -11.98 -17.54 11.88
C LYS A 198 -13.46 -17.69 11.57
N LEU A 199 -14.21 -16.58 11.64
CA LEU A 199 -15.64 -16.60 11.33
C LEU A 199 -15.92 -17.06 9.89
N VAL A 200 -15.15 -16.55 8.91
CA VAL A 200 -15.28 -16.98 7.50
C VAL A 200 -14.93 -18.45 7.34
N ALA A 201 -13.88 -18.93 8.03
CA ALA A 201 -13.48 -20.34 7.97
C ALA A 201 -14.55 -21.27 8.61
N GLU A 202 -15.11 -20.88 9.74
CA GLU A 202 -16.20 -21.61 10.42
C GLU A 202 -17.43 -21.69 9.53
N LYS A 203 -17.88 -20.53 9.00
CA LYS A 203 -19.06 -20.47 8.12
C LYS A 203 -18.84 -21.23 6.82
N ARG A 204 -17.62 -21.21 6.28
CA ARG A 204 -17.26 -22.00 5.11
C ARG A 204 -17.34 -23.52 5.39
N ALA A 205 -16.79 -23.96 6.53
CA ALA A 205 -16.84 -25.34 6.93
C ALA A 205 -18.28 -25.82 7.17
N GLU A 206 -19.14 -25.01 7.80
CA GLU A 206 -20.56 -25.27 7.98
C GLU A 206 -21.28 -25.45 6.62
N PHE A 207 -21.03 -24.53 5.69
CA PHE A 207 -21.62 -24.57 4.36
C PHE A 207 -21.16 -25.81 3.55
N GLU A 208 -19.85 -26.11 3.58
CA GLU A 208 -19.30 -27.31 2.91
C GLU A 208 -19.81 -28.60 3.54
N ALA A 209 -20.05 -28.62 4.84
CA ALA A 209 -20.68 -29.77 5.53
C ALA A 209 -22.15 -29.93 5.17
N ALA A 210 -22.90 -28.86 4.98
CA ALA A 210 -24.29 -28.85 4.55
C ALA A 210 -24.45 -29.18 3.06
N ALA A 211 -23.50 -28.77 2.21
CA ALA A 211 -23.51 -28.94 0.76
C ALA A 211 -22.87 -30.26 0.30
N LYS A 212 -23.28 -31.42 0.88
CA LYS A 212 -22.79 -32.77 0.53
C LYS A 212 -23.12 -33.24 -0.90
N GLN A 213 -23.68 -32.41 -1.75
CA GLN A 213 -23.84 -32.60 -3.18
C GLN A 213 -23.04 -31.60 -3.95
N THR A 214 -21.74 -31.78 -4.02
CA THR A 214 -20.85 -31.01 -4.87
C THR A 214 -20.93 -31.52 -6.29
N ASP A 215 -21.33 -30.65 -7.18
CA ASP A 215 -21.20 -30.84 -8.62
C ASP A 215 -19.70 -31.02 -8.94
N ALA A 216 -19.29 -32.20 -9.38
CA ALA A 216 -17.90 -32.59 -9.63
C ALA A 216 -17.23 -31.75 -10.76
N PHE A 217 -17.99 -30.88 -11.43
CA PHE A 217 -17.53 -30.02 -12.52
C PHE A 217 -17.38 -28.55 -12.18
N ALA A 218 -17.60 -28.12 -10.92
CA ALA A 218 -17.45 -26.73 -10.51
C ALA A 218 -15.98 -26.42 -10.21
N GLU A 219 -15.27 -25.79 -11.15
CA GLU A 219 -13.91 -25.27 -10.95
C GLU A 219 -13.83 -24.04 -10.04
N SER A 220 -14.93 -23.59 -9.44
CA SER A 220 -14.95 -22.43 -8.56
C SER A 220 -14.54 -22.80 -7.12
N LYS A 221 -13.74 -21.95 -6.48
CA LYS A 221 -13.36 -22.08 -5.06
C LYS A 221 -14.53 -21.90 -4.09
N PHE A 222 -15.70 -21.53 -4.59
CA PHE A 222 -16.90 -21.19 -3.83
C PHE A 222 -18.08 -22.05 -4.31
N PRO A 223 -19.13 -22.21 -3.48
CA PRO A 223 -20.26 -23.07 -3.79
C PRO A 223 -20.96 -22.67 -5.08
N ALA A 224 -21.47 -23.68 -5.80
CA ALA A 224 -22.29 -23.44 -6.97
C ALA A 224 -23.57 -22.66 -6.58
N GLY A 225 -23.88 -21.59 -7.33
CA GLY A 225 -25.00 -20.70 -7.02
C GLY A 225 -24.68 -19.55 -6.05
N ALA A 226 -23.43 -19.38 -5.60
CA ALA A 226 -23.03 -18.22 -4.84
C ALA A 226 -23.23 -16.92 -5.65
N GLN A 227 -23.79 -15.90 -5.00
CA GLN A 227 -24.04 -14.61 -5.63
C GLN A 227 -22.77 -13.74 -5.64
N LEU A 228 -22.77 -12.74 -6.52
CA LEU A 228 -21.67 -11.78 -6.61
C LEU A 228 -21.66 -10.86 -5.39
N CYS A 229 -20.51 -10.75 -4.73
CA CYS A 229 -20.31 -9.79 -3.65
C CYS A 229 -20.09 -8.38 -4.19
N ALA A 230 -20.86 -7.40 -3.70
CA ALA A 230 -20.72 -5.99 -4.09
C ALA A 230 -19.38 -5.38 -3.62
N LYS A 231 -18.79 -5.91 -2.55
CA LYS A 231 -17.55 -5.38 -1.97
C LYS A 231 -16.28 -5.91 -2.66
N CYS A 232 -16.19 -7.22 -2.90
CA CYS A 232 -14.99 -7.84 -3.45
C CYS A 232 -15.15 -8.34 -4.90
N SER A 233 -16.32 -8.19 -5.52
CA SER A 233 -16.63 -8.60 -6.89
C SER A 233 -16.34 -10.09 -7.18
N ILE A 234 -16.45 -10.93 -6.17
CA ILE A 234 -16.30 -12.39 -6.29
C ILE A 234 -17.66 -13.06 -6.06
N ALA A 235 -17.98 -14.08 -6.84
CA ALA A 235 -19.18 -14.92 -6.64
C ALA A 235 -18.96 -15.84 -5.42
N ALA A 236 -19.15 -15.30 -4.23
CA ALA A 236 -18.87 -15.97 -2.96
C ALA A 236 -19.92 -15.67 -1.89
N VAL A 237 -21.03 -15.01 -2.23
CA VAL A 237 -22.10 -14.67 -1.28
C VAL A 237 -23.10 -15.80 -1.23
N VAL A 238 -23.33 -16.32 -0.03
CA VAL A 238 -24.29 -17.38 0.25
C VAL A 238 -25.22 -16.97 1.40
N MET A 239 -26.44 -17.52 1.40
CA MET A 239 -27.37 -17.32 2.50
C MET A 239 -26.97 -18.25 3.67
N MET A 240 -26.65 -17.64 4.82
CA MET A 240 -26.29 -18.35 6.05
C MET A 240 -27.00 -17.69 7.23
N ASP A 241 -27.68 -18.48 8.01
CA ASP A 241 -28.39 -18.02 9.22
C ASP A 241 -29.31 -16.80 9.00
N GLY A 242 -29.93 -16.71 7.80
CA GLY A 242 -30.76 -15.59 7.40
C GLY A 242 -30.03 -14.34 6.92
N CYS A 243 -28.69 -14.37 6.84
CA CYS A 243 -27.86 -13.30 6.34
C CYS A 243 -27.15 -13.68 5.04
N MET A 244 -27.01 -12.73 4.11
CA MET A 244 -26.21 -12.90 2.90
C MET A 244 -24.74 -12.63 3.24
N THR A 245 -23.94 -13.69 3.40
CA THR A 245 -22.55 -13.61 3.86
C THR A 245 -21.58 -13.98 2.74
N CYS A 246 -20.57 -13.14 2.52
CA CYS A 246 -19.51 -13.40 1.55
C CYS A 246 -18.41 -14.28 2.16
N LEU A 247 -18.20 -15.47 1.60
CA LEU A 247 -17.15 -16.40 2.06
C LEU A 247 -15.72 -15.97 1.70
N ASN A 248 -15.56 -14.90 0.92
CA ASN A 248 -14.24 -14.39 0.55
C ASN A 248 -13.80 -13.21 1.44
N CYS A 249 -14.66 -12.22 1.63
CA CYS A 249 -14.29 -10.97 2.34
C CYS A 249 -15.02 -10.78 3.68
N GLY A 250 -15.88 -11.73 4.09
CA GLY A 250 -16.62 -11.65 5.34
C GLY A 250 -17.73 -10.61 5.38
N ASP A 251 -18.02 -9.92 4.25
CA ASP A 251 -19.11 -8.95 4.18
C ASP A 251 -20.44 -9.67 4.39
N SER A 252 -21.27 -9.16 5.31
CA SER A 252 -22.54 -9.78 5.66
C SER A 252 -23.66 -8.75 5.68
N LYS A 253 -24.76 -9.06 5.00
CA LYS A 253 -25.97 -8.25 4.98
C LYS A 253 -27.11 -9.10 5.53
N CYS A 254 -27.55 -8.74 6.71
CA CYS A 254 -28.77 -9.28 7.32
C CYS A 254 -29.93 -8.35 6.91
N GLY A 255 -30.97 -8.92 6.31
CA GLY A 255 -32.16 -8.20 5.87
C GLY A 255 -33.03 -7.76 7.04
#